data_36637d38dcf74e1251da21e56458ac54
#
_entry.id   36637d38dcf74e1251da21e56458ac54
#
_cell.length_a   1.000
_cell.length_b   1.000
_cell.length_c   1.000
_cell.angle_alpha   90.00
_cell.angle_beta   90.00
_cell.angle_gamma   90.00
#
_symmetry.space_group_name_H-M   'P 1'
#
loop_
_entity.id
_entity.type
_entity.pdbx_description
1 polymer ?
#
loop_
_entity_poly.entity_id
_entity_poly.type
_entity_poly.pdbx_seq_one_letter_code
_entity_poly.pdbx_strand_id
1 'polypeptide(L)'
;GSEMCIRDRFFTEYYGNPSSVYNFAQKSKMAIEDAREIIADSIGAAKSNEIYFTGGGSESDNWALKSAAFGLRDKGNHIITTKIEHHAILNTCAYLEKNGFEVTYLDVDSEGFVSLEDVENAITDKTILISVMLANNEIGTIEPVCEIGEIAHKHGILFHTDAVQAMCHVPINVTEMNIDLLSASGHKFNGPKGVGFMYMKNTAKLEPFIHGGAQERARRAGTSNVPGIVGMGQAVKLALGTLDKDTHTIINMRNYIVDRILGEIPDVTFDGPCIDADAYVNAVSVGLPMCSLKRLPSNMHFCFKDVSGDSLLIMLDMNGICASSGSACALSLIHI
;
A
#
# COMPACT_ATOMS: atom_id res chain seq x y z
N GLY A 1 21.58 -9.59 -4.79
CA GLY A 1 22.91 -9.19 -5.24
C GLY A 1 22.90 -8.17 -6.37
N SER A 2 22.04 -8.31 -7.37
CA SER A 2 21.98 -7.40 -8.53
C SER A 2 21.42 -6.01 -8.20
N GLU A 3 20.47 -5.91 -7.29
CA GLU A 3 19.83 -4.64 -6.89
C GLU A 3 20.80 -3.69 -6.20
N MET A 4 21.60 -4.20 -5.27
CA MET A 4 22.59 -3.39 -4.57
C MET A 4 23.65 -2.84 -5.54
N CYS A 5 24.09 -3.64 -6.50
CA CYS A 5 25.05 -3.20 -7.51
C CYS A 5 24.52 -2.08 -8.42
N ILE A 6 23.26 -2.13 -8.83
CA ILE A 6 22.64 -1.09 -9.65
C ILE A 6 22.50 0.20 -8.85
N ARG A 7 21.94 0.13 -7.64
CA ARG A 7 21.78 1.26 -6.73
C ARG A 7 23.10 1.93 -6.36
N ASP A 8 24.13 1.14 -6.05
CA ASP A 8 25.40 1.63 -5.52
C ASP A 8 26.17 2.49 -6.53
N ARG A 9 25.97 2.25 -7.83
CA ARG A 9 26.52 3.12 -8.88
C ARG A 9 26.03 4.56 -8.81
N PHE A 10 24.81 4.79 -8.32
CA PHE A 10 24.27 6.14 -8.15
C PHE A 10 24.79 6.86 -6.90
N PHE A 11 25.55 6.18 -6.03
CA PHE A 11 26.31 6.82 -4.96
C PHE A 11 27.75 7.15 -5.38
N THR A 12 28.33 6.40 -6.31
CA THR A 12 29.77 6.44 -6.60
C THR A 12 30.11 6.90 -8.01
N GLU A 13 29.33 6.47 -9.01
CA GLU A 13 29.63 6.72 -10.42
C GLU A 13 28.69 7.77 -11.04
N TYR A 14 27.38 7.72 -10.73
CA TYR A 14 26.33 8.53 -11.38
C TYR A 14 25.57 9.41 -10.37
N TYR A 15 26.31 10.14 -9.55
CA TYR A 15 25.76 10.98 -8.47
C TYR A 15 25.30 12.38 -8.91
N GLY A 16 25.19 12.63 -10.22
CA GLY A 16 24.71 13.91 -10.75
C GLY A 16 23.28 14.22 -10.34
N ASN A 17 23.01 15.50 -9.99
CA ASN A 17 21.66 15.94 -9.67
C ASN A 17 20.77 15.86 -10.92
N PRO A 18 19.69 15.05 -10.92
CA PRO A 18 18.85 14.82 -12.12
C PRO A 18 18.12 16.08 -12.60
N SER A 19 18.04 17.13 -11.80
CA SER A 19 17.45 18.40 -12.20
C SER A 19 18.41 19.29 -12.98
N SER A 20 19.68 18.91 -13.11
CA SER A 20 20.70 19.69 -13.82
C SER A 20 20.71 19.38 -15.31
N VAL A 21 21.19 20.37 -16.11
CA VAL A 21 21.18 20.25 -17.59
C VAL A 21 22.45 19.61 -18.18
N TYR A 22 23.52 19.46 -17.38
CA TYR A 22 24.78 18.88 -17.86
C TYR A 22 24.69 17.36 -18.07
N ASN A 23 25.49 16.84 -19.01
CA ASN A 23 25.44 15.42 -19.43
C ASN A 23 25.61 14.41 -18.31
N PHE A 24 26.42 14.73 -17.29
CA PHE A 24 26.64 13.84 -16.14
C PHE A 24 25.37 13.57 -15.36
N ALA A 25 24.43 14.53 -15.32
CA ALA A 25 23.14 14.37 -14.66
C ALA A 25 22.12 13.55 -15.48
N GLN A 26 22.31 13.43 -16.80
CA GLN A 26 21.34 12.76 -17.67
C GLN A 26 21.16 11.28 -17.30
N LYS A 27 22.22 10.58 -16.90
CA LYS A 27 22.13 9.18 -16.45
C LYS A 27 21.21 9.01 -15.24
N SER A 28 21.32 9.91 -14.25
CA SER A 28 20.45 9.93 -13.08
C SER A 28 18.99 10.22 -13.47
N LYS A 29 18.79 11.17 -14.39
CA LYS A 29 17.45 11.51 -14.89
C LYS A 29 16.81 10.34 -15.62
N MET A 30 17.51 9.72 -16.56
CA MET A 30 17.03 8.55 -17.30
C MET A 30 16.66 7.40 -16.38
N ALA A 31 17.53 7.09 -15.40
CA ALA A 31 17.29 6.01 -14.46
C ALA A 31 16.03 6.24 -13.57
N ILE A 32 15.72 7.50 -13.23
CA ILE A 32 14.47 7.84 -12.55
C ILE A 32 13.26 7.56 -13.46
N GLU A 33 13.32 7.98 -14.72
CA GLU A 33 12.21 7.78 -15.65
C GLU A 33 12.02 6.29 -15.99
N ASP A 34 13.10 5.52 -16.17
CA ASP A 34 13.03 4.07 -16.34
C ASP A 34 12.35 3.38 -15.13
N ALA A 35 12.70 3.79 -13.92
CA ALA A 35 12.05 3.28 -12.71
C ALA A 35 10.56 3.67 -12.64
N ARG A 36 10.23 4.88 -13.10
CA ARG A 36 8.86 5.39 -13.16
C ARG A 36 8.00 4.59 -14.14
N GLU A 37 8.54 4.26 -15.32
CA GLU A 37 7.87 3.42 -16.32
C GLU A 37 7.63 2.01 -15.77
N ILE A 38 8.65 1.37 -15.19
CA ILE A 38 8.51 0.04 -14.57
C ILE A 38 7.38 0.02 -13.54
N ILE A 39 7.30 1.04 -12.68
CA ILE A 39 6.26 1.13 -11.65
C ILE A 39 4.89 1.38 -12.29
N ALA A 40 4.78 2.28 -13.24
CA ALA A 40 3.52 2.57 -13.93
C ALA A 40 2.96 1.33 -14.61
N ASP A 41 3.80 0.61 -15.36
CA ASP A 41 3.42 -0.64 -16.04
C ASP A 41 2.97 -1.71 -15.04
N SER A 42 3.65 -1.77 -13.88
CA SER A 42 3.37 -2.79 -12.86
C SER A 42 1.99 -2.68 -12.21
N ILE A 43 1.37 -1.51 -12.26
CA ILE A 43 0.04 -1.24 -11.68
C ILE A 43 -1.01 -0.89 -12.75
N GLY A 44 -0.70 -1.05 -14.03
CA GLY A 44 -1.62 -0.71 -15.13
C GLY A 44 -1.97 0.78 -15.20
N ALA A 45 -1.05 1.68 -14.81
CA ALA A 45 -1.25 3.12 -14.94
C ALA A 45 -1.25 3.52 -16.43
N ALA A 46 -2.13 4.44 -16.81
CA ALA A 46 -2.26 4.86 -18.19
C ALA A 46 -1.01 5.59 -18.73
N LYS A 47 -0.28 6.25 -17.85
CA LYS A 47 0.95 6.99 -18.18
C LYS A 47 1.92 6.97 -17.00
N SER A 48 3.22 6.91 -17.29
CA SER A 48 4.28 6.96 -16.27
C SER A 48 4.27 8.29 -15.47
N ASN A 49 3.81 9.39 -16.06
CA ASN A 49 3.68 10.66 -15.35
C ASN A 49 2.58 10.71 -14.27
N GLU A 50 1.84 9.64 -14.06
CA GLU A 50 0.91 9.46 -12.94
C GLU A 50 1.61 8.92 -11.68
N ILE A 51 2.88 8.52 -11.80
CA ILE A 51 3.70 8.11 -10.65
C ILE A 51 4.49 9.30 -10.12
N TYR A 52 4.48 9.48 -8.80
CA TYR A 52 5.22 10.51 -8.06
C TYR A 52 6.04 9.86 -6.95
N PHE A 53 7.33 10.09 -6.91
CA PHE A 53 8.19 9.53 -5.88
C PHE A 53 8.08 10.28 -4.56
N THR A 54 8.03 9.53 -3.47
CA THR A 54 7.88 10.00 -2.10
C THR A 54 8.94 9.39 -1.19
N GLY A 55 8.97 9.79 0.08
CA GLY A 55 9.81 9.18 1.10
C GLY A 55 9.28 7.83 1.63
N GLY A 56 8.07 7.42 1.25
CA GLY A 56 7.44 6.17 1.70
C GLY A 56 5.92 6.26 1.73
N GLY A 57 5.26 5.17 2.15
CA GLY A 57 3.81 5.07 2.22
C GLY A 57 3.17 6.17 3.05
N SER A 58 3.66 6.44 4.25
CA SER A 58 3.11 7.48 5.13
C SER A 58 3.13 8.88 4.50
N GLU A 59 4.16 9.23 3.71
CA GLU A 59 4.17 10.50 2.96
C GLU A 59 3.12 10.47 1.85
N SER A 60 2.98 9.35 1.14
CA SER A 60 1.99 9.18 0.07
C SER A 60 0.57 9.29 0.61
N ASP A 61 0.25 8.62 1.72
CA ASP A 61 -1.06 8.67 2.39
C ASP A 61 -1.41 10.08 2.84
N ASN A 62 -0.46 10.75 3.50
CA ASN A 62 -0.64 12.14 3.93
C ASN A 62 -0.87 13.07 2.74
N TRP A 63 -0.14 12.85 1.64
CA TRP A 63 -0.33 13.65 0.43
C TRP A 63 -1.71 13.41 -0.17
N ALA A 64 -2.11 12.15 -0.38
CA ALA A 64 -3.41 11.81 -0.93
C ALA A 64 -4.55 12.44 -0.12
N LEU A 65 -4.59 12.22 1.19
CA LEU A 65 -5.68 12.69 2.04
C LEU A 65 -5.71 14.22 2.17
N LYS A 66 -4.56 14.82 2.51
CA LYS A 66 -4.50 16.28 2.74
C LYS A 66 -4.74 17.07 1.47
N SER A 67 -4.16 16.63 0.34
CA SER A 67 -4.35 17.35 -0.92
C SER A 67 -5.75 17.19 -1.47
N ALA A 68 -6.38 16.03 -1.30
CA ALA A 68 -7.80 15.86 -1.64
C ALA A 68 -8.68 16.72 -0.74
N ALA A 69 -8.48 16.67 0.58
CA ALA A 69 -9.26 17.43 1.54
C ALA A 69 -9.20 18.94 1.27
N PHE A 70 -8.00 19.52 1.26
CA PHE A 70 -7.86 20.96 1.07
C PHE A 70 -8.15 21.43 -0.36
N GLY A 71 -7.79 20.62 -1.38
CA GLY A 71 -7.99 20.95 -2.79
C GLY A 71 -9.46 20.84 -3.25
N LEU A 72 -10.28 20.05 -2.57
CA LEU A 72 -11.70 19.86 -2.88
C LEU A 72 -12.64 20.49 -1.86
N ARG A 73 -12.13 21.31 -0.96
CA ARG A 73 -12.92 21.90 0.14
C ARG A 73 -14.16 22.68 -0.32
N ASP A 74 -14.09 23.26 -1.50
CA ASP A 74 -15.23 23.99 -2.10
C ASP A 74 -16.36 23.04 -2.57
N LYS A 75 -16.05 21.74 -2.76
CA LYS A 75 -17.02 20.70 -3.14
C LYS A 75 -17.63 20.01 -1.95
N GLY A 76 -16.89 19.92 -0.85
CA GLY A 76 -17.33 19.26 0.37
C GLY A 76 -16.22 19.14 1.41
N ASN A 77 -16.55 18.55 2.56
CA ASN A 77 -15.63 18.40 3.68
C ASN A 77 -15.73 17.02 4.34
N HIS A 78 -16.35 16.05 3.69
CA HIS A 78 -16.56 14.73 4.26
C HIS A 78 -15.64 13.68 3.59
N ILE A 79 -15.05 12.83 4.43
CA ILE A 79 -14.13 11.73 4.06
C ILE A 79 -14.65 10.44 4.68
N ILE A 80 -14.62 9.36 3.91
CA ILE A 80 -14.96 8.01 4.39
C ILE A 80 -13.68 7.18 4.43
N THR A 81 -13.44 6.47 5.52
CA THR A 81 -12.33 5.54 5.71
C THR A 81 -12.74 4.38 6.61
N THR A 82 -11.85 3.42 6.88
CA THR A 82 -12.13 2.30 7.78
C THR A 82 -11.41 2.44 9.12
N LYS A 83 -11.86 1.70 10.14
CA LYS A 83 -11.19 1.68 11.46
C LYS A 83 -9.91 0.86 11.47
N ILE A 84 -9.68 0.03 10.45
CA ILE A 84 -8.53 -0.87 10.36
C ILE A 84 -7.37 -0.33 9.52
N GLU A 85 -7.45 0.94 9.12
CA GLU A 85 -6.40 1.59 8.33
C GLU A 85 -5.07 1.71 9.08
N HIS A 86 -3.99 1.81 8.32
CA HIS A 86 -2.70 2.16 8.89
C HIS A 86 -2.75 3.53 9.61
N HIS A 87 -1.94 3.70 10.66
CA HIS A 87 -1.89 4.94 11.45
C HIS A 87 -1.58 6.20 10.61
N ALA A 88 -0.93 6.06 9.46
CA ALA A 88 -0.71 7.18 8.53
C ALA A 88 -2.03 7.74 7.99
N ILE A 89 -3.05 6.90 7.78
CA ILE A 89 -4.40 7.31 7.41
C ILE A 89 -5.17 7.82 8.63
N LEU A 90 -5.27 7.01 9.70
CA LEU A 90 -6.08 7.36 10.89
C LEU A 90 -5.63 8.67 11.53
N ASN A 91 -4.32 8.86 11.72
CA ASN A 91 -3.79 10.09 12.32
C ASN A 91 -3.92 11.29 11.37
N THR A 92 -3.87 11.07 10.05
CA THR A 92 -4.13 12.14 9.07
C THR A 92 -5.61 12.53 9.09
N CYS A 93 -6.52 11.58 9.16
CA CYS A 93 -7.95 11.83 9.34
C CYS A 93 -8.23 12.62 10.63
N ALA A 94 -7.66 12.20 11.76
CA ALA A 94 -7.78 12.92 13.03
C ALA A 94 -7.20 14.36 12.97
N TYR A 95 -6.17 14.58 12.17
CA TYR A 95 -5.67 15.93 11.89
C TYR A 95 -6.67 16.73 11.04
N LEU A 96 -7.27 16.11 10.03
CA LEU A 96 -8.25 16.78 9.16
C LEU A 96 -9.53 17.16 9.92
N GLU A 97 -10.01 16.30 10.85
CA GLU A 97 -11.15 16.63 11.73
C GLU A 97 -10.90 17.92 12.53
N LYS A 98 -9.67 18.08 13.09
CA LYS A 98 -9.27 19.32 13.78
C LYS A 98 -9.22 20.53 12.86
N ASN A 99 -9.20 20.33 11.54
CA ASN A 99 -9.19 21.38 10.53
C ASN A 99 -10.55 21.57 9.82
N GLY A 100 -11.64 21.03 10.41
CA GLY A 100 -13.02 21.28 9.98
C GLY A 100 -13.53 20.33 8.90
N PHE A 101 -12.91 19.16 8.75
CA PHE A 101 -13.43 18.07 7.95
C PHE A 101 -14.23 17.12 8.82
N GLU A 102 -15.18 16.42 8.22
CA GLU A 102 -15.96 15.35 8.82
C GLU A 102 -15.39 14.01 8.32
N VAL A 103 -15.19 13.05 9.23
CA VAL A 103 -14.67 11.72 8.85
C VAL A 103 -15.60 10.64 9.36
N THR A 104 -16.05 9.77 8.46
CA THR A 104 -16.74 8.54 8.81
C THR A 104 -15.77 7.37 8.82
N TYR A 105 -15.62 6.72 9.97
CA TYR A 105 -14.81 5.53 10.15
C TYR A 105 -15.70 4.30 10.14
N LEU A 106 -15.70 3.55 9.03
CA LEU A 106 -16.51 2.36 8.89
C LEU A 106 -15.97 1.21 9.73
N ASP A 107 -16.88 0.44 10.30
CA ASP A 107 -16.59 -0.84 10.92
C ASP A 107 -16.31 -1.91 9.86
N VAL A 108 -15.68 -2.99 10.28
CA VAL A 108 -15.46 -4.19 9.47
C VAL A 108 -16.07 -5.40 10.17
N ASP A 109 -16.29 -6.47 9.43
CA ASP A 109 -16.75 -7.73 9.99
C ASP A 109 -15.64 -8.49 10.74
N SER A 110 -15.94 -9.68 11.23
CA SER A 110 -14.99 -10.52 11.99
C SER A 110 -13.82 -11.04 11.16
N GLU A 111 -13.89 -11.00 9.85
CA GLU A 111 -12.83 -11.34 8.93
C GLU A 111 -12.05 -10.10 8.45
N GLY A 112 -12.50 -8.91 8.84
CA GLY A 112 -11.87 -7.63 8.53
C GLY A 112 -12.34 -6.99 7.22
N PHE A 113 -13.47 -7.42 6.63
CA PHE A 113 -14.02 -6.79 5.43
C PHE A 113 -14.94 -5.62 5.75
N VAL A 114 -14.79 -4.54 5.02
CA VAL A 114 -15.75 -3.44 5.03
C VAL A 114 -17.00 -3.83 4.21
N SER A 115 -18.18 -3.44 4.72
CA SER A 115 -19.45 -3.64 4.01
C SER A 115 -19.61 -2.62 2.87
N LEU A 116 -19.88 -3.08 1.66
CA LEU A 116 -20.17 -2.20 0.52
C LEU A 116 -21.45 -1.38 0.74
N GLU A 117 -22.43 -1.94 1.44
CA GLU A 117 -23.65 -1.24 1.84
C GLU A 117 -23.34 -0.10 2.80
N ASP A 118 -22.45 -0.32 3.77
CA ASP A 118 -22.03 0.73 4.71
C ASP A 118 -21.22 1.82 4.00
N VAL A 119 -20.38 1.48 3.02
CA VAL A 119 -19.70 2.46 2.19
C VAL A 119 -20.71 3.34 1.44
N GLU A 120 -21.70 2.74 0.76
CA GLU A 120 -22.71 3.49 -0.01
C GLU A 120 -23.60 4.34 0.91
N ASN A 121 -24.03 3.80 2.06
CA ASN A 121 -24.85 4.51 3.04
C ASN A 121 -24.14 5.67 3.75
N ALA A 122 -22.81 5.62 3.86
CA ALA A 122 -22.00 6.70 4.44
C ALA A 122 -21.82 7.90 3.51
N ILE A 123 -22.10 7.76 2.21
CA ILE A 123 -21.92 8.82 1.23
C ILE A 123 -22.96 9.93 1.48
N THR A 124 -22.48 11.17 1.48
CA THR A 124 -23.29 12.38 1.56
C THR A 124 -22.98 13.30 0.36
N ASP A 125 -23.75 14.36 0.20
CA ASP A 125 -23.50 15.42 -0.79
C ASP A 125 -22.20 16.19 -0.56
N LYS A 126 -21.59 16.02 0.63
CA LYS A 126 -20.30 16.63 1.01
C LYS A 126 -19.12 15.68 0.89
N THR A 127 -19.32 14.42 0.51
CA THR A 127 -18.26 13.42 0.43
C THR A 127 -17.34 13.72 -0.75
N ILE A 128 -16.05 13.88 -0.49
CA ILE A 128 -15.02 14.22 -1.48
C ILE A 128 -13.98 13.14 -1.69
N LEU A 129 -13.82 12.24 -0.72
CA LEU A 129 -12.82 11.18 -0.74
C LEU A 129 -13.33 9.95 -0.01
N ILE A 130 -13.12 8.79 -0.62
CA ILE A 130 -13.17 7.49 0.04
C ILE A 130 -11.74 6.94 0.07
N SER A 131 -11.25 6.55 1.26
CA SER A 131 -9.91 6.00 1.45
C SER A 131 -10.02 4.68 2.19
N VAL A 132 -9.78 3.57 1.48
CA VAL A 132 -9.81 2.21 2.05
C VAL A 132 -8.55 1.48 1.62
N MET A 133 -7.83 0.90 2.56
CA MET A 133 -6.62 0.13 2.27
C MET A 133 -6.93 -1.05 1.36
N LEU A 134 -5.99 -1.39 0.47
CA LEU A 134 -6.16 -2.55 -0.42
C LEU A 134 -6.02 -3.85 0.36
N ALA A 135 -5.06 -3.90 1.29
CA ALA A 135 -4.84 -5.09 2.10
C ALA A 135 -4.39 -4.72 3.52
N ASN A 136 -5.00 -5.37 4.51
CA ASN A 136 -4.67 -5.12 5.91
C ASN A 136 -3.33 -5.74 6.29
N ASN A 137 -2.51 -4.96 6.98
CA ASN A 137 -1.15 -5.32 7.37
C ASN A 137 -1.08 -6.30 8.56
N GLU A 138 -2.15 -6.46 9.32
CA GLU A 138 -2.20 -7.31 10.51
C GLU A 138 -2.82 -8.66 10.21
N ILE A 139 -4.07 -8.69 9.77
CA ILE A 139 -4.81 -9.92 9.53
C ILE A 139 -4.81 -10.38 8.06
N GLY A 140 -4.28 -9.57 7.16
CA GLY A 140 -4.07 -9.93 5.76
C GLY A 140 -5.31 -9.85 4.87
N THR A 141 -6.44 -9.34 5.35
CA THR A 141 -7.66 -9.16 4.57
C THR A 141 -7.42 -8.25 3.37
N ILE A 142 -7.89 -8.66 2.20
CA ILE A 142 -7.89 -7.86 0.97
C ILE A 142 -9.29 -7.28 0.80
N GLU A 143 -9.40 -5.97 0.87
CA GLU A 143 -10.68 -5.25 0.79
C GLU A 143 -11.29 -5.28 -0.62
N PRO A 144 -12.62 -5.17 -0.76
CA PRO A 144 -13.31 -5.18 -2.05
C PRO A 144 -13.14 -3.84 -2.80
N VAL A 145 -11.87 -3.47 -3.07
CA VAL A 145 -11.51 -2.13 -3.61
C VAL A 145 -12.05 -1.87 -5.01
N CYS A 146 -12.31 -2.91 -5.82
CA CYS A 146 -12.91 -2.75 -7.13
C CYS A 146 -14.32 -2.21 -7.03
N GLU A 147 -15.13 -2.83 -6.19
CA GLU A 147 -16.52 -2.46 -5.94
C GLU A 147 -16.61 -1.10 -5.24
N ILE A 148 -15.69 -0.83 -4.30
CA ILE A 148 -15.60 0.49 -3.65
C ILE A 148 -15.24 1.58 -4.67
N GLY A 149 -14.31 1.30 -5.59
CA GLY A 149 -13.96 2.20 -6.69
C GLY A 149 -15.14 2.48 -7.63
N GLU A 150 -15.95 1.47 -7.93
CA GLU A 150 -17.19 1.62 -8.72
C GLU A 150 -18.21 2.52 -7.99
N ILE A 151 -18.41 2.29 -6.69
CA ILE A 151 -19.29 3.12 -5.84
C ILE A 151 -18.78 4.57 -5.84
N ALA A 152 -17.50 4.80 -5.57
CA ALA A 152 -16.91 6.14 -5.55
C ALA A 152 -17.11 6.87 -6.89
N HIS A 153 -16.80 6.22 -8.02
CA HIS A 153 -16.94 6.81 -9.34
C HIS A 153 -18.39 7.08 -9.74
N LYS A 154 -19.33 6.22 -9.37
CA LYS A 154 -20.78 6.44 -9.55
C LYS A 154 -21.24 7.75 -8.91
N HIS A 155 -20.65 8.13 -7.77
CA HIS A 155 -20.97 9.35 -7.03
C HIS A 155 -20.02 10.53 -7.37
N GLY A 156 -19.05 10.35 -8.26
CA GLY A 156 -18.07 11.40 -8.62
C GLY A 156 -17.09 11.74 -7.49
N ILE A 157 -16.83 10.80 -6.60
CA ILE A 157 -15.95 10.91 -5.43
C ILE A 157 -14.59 10.32 -5.79
N LEU A 158 -13.49 10.93 -5.30
CA LEU A 158 -12.15 10.37 -5.45
C LEU A 158 -12.00 9.10 -4.60
N PHE A 159 -11.34 8.09 -5.18
CA PHE A 159 -10.99 6.86 -4.48
C PHE A 159 -9.48 6.75 -4.28
N HIS A 160 -9.06 6.66 -3.02
CA HIS A 160 -7.69 6.39 -2.59
C HIS A 160 -7.60 5.00 -1.96
N THR A 161 -6.49 4.30 -2.22
CA THR A 161 -6.16 3.07 -1.54
C THR A 161 -4.71 3.07 -1.04
N ASP A 162 -4.51 2.73 0.23
CA ASP A 162 -3.19 2.35 0.75
C ASP A 162 -2.88 0.92 0.28
N ALA A 163 -2.00 0.80 -0.72
CA ALA A 163 -1.56 -0.46 -1.29
C ALA A 163 -0.17 -0.91 -0.78
N VAL A 164 0.30 -0.33 0.32
CA VAL A 164 1.64 -0.59 0.87
C VAL A 164 1.87 -2.08 1.10
N GLN A 165 0.87 -2.81 1.57
CA GLN A 165 0.97 -4.26 1.82
C GLN A 165 0.64 -5.12 0.59
N ALA A 166 -0.05 -4.56 -0.39
CA ALA A 166 -0.49 -5.30 -1.57
C ALA A 166 0.52 -5.23 -2.73
N MET A 167 1.25 -4.11 -2.86
CA MET A 167 2.19 -3.88 -3.95
C MET A 167 3.22 -5.00 -4.07
N CYS A 168 3.33 -5.61 -5.24
CA CYS A 168 4.20 -6.76 -5.54
C CYS A 168 3.90 -8.06 -4.77
N HIS A 169 2.80 -8.13 -4.04
CA HIS A 169 2.31 -9.36 -3.39
C HIS A 169 1.07 -9.91 -4.06
N VAL A 170 0.30 -9.03 -4.67
CA VAL A 170 -0.90 -9.34 -5.43
C VAL A 170 -0.94 -8.48 -6.69
N PRO A 171 -1.54 -8.94 -7.79
CA PRO A 171 -1.69 -8.12 -9.00
C PRO A 171 -2.54 -6.88 -8.72
N ILE A 172 -2.14 -5.72 -9.26
CA ILE A 172 -2.87 -4.45 -9.16
C ILE A 172 -3.06 -3.89 -10.55
N ASN A 173 -4.27 -3.44 -10.88
CA ASN A 173 -4.56 -2.66 -12.07
C ASN A 173 -5.43 -1.45 -11.70
N VAL A 174 -4.81 -0.29 -11.56
CA VAL A 174 -5.49 0.92 -11.08
C VAL A 174 -6.63 1.38 -11.99
N THR A 175 -6.58 1.03 -13.27
CA THR A 175 -7.63 1.38 -14.24
C THR A 175 -8.86 0.49 -14.06
N GLU A 176 -8.66 -0.83 -13.99
CA GLU A 176 -9.73 -1.81 -13.81
C GLU A 176 -10.36 -1.73 -12.42
N MET A 177 -9.56 -1.39 -11.40
CA MET A 177 -10.00 -1.23 -10.01
C MET A 177 -10.60 0.15 -9.71
N ASN A 178 -10.71 1.03 -10.70
CA ASN A 178 -11.23 2.40 -10.54
C ASN A 178 -10.52 3.22 -9.46
N ILE A 179 -9.21 3.04 -9.31
CA ILE A 179 -8.39 3.75 -8.31
C ILE A 179 -7.94 5.09 -8.91
N ASP A 180 -8.14 6.18 -8.16
CA ASP A 180 -7.66 7.51 -8.54
C ASP A 180 -6.31 7.86 -7.89
N LEU A 181 -6.09 7.35 -6.68
CA LEU A 181 -4.89 7.57 -5.87
C LEU A 181 -4.46 6.25 -5.21
N LEU A 182 -3.16 5.94 -5.27
CA LEU A 182 -2.61 4.75 -4.62
C LEU A 182 -1.29 5.09 -3.93
N SER A 183 -1.14 4.63 -2.69
CA SER A 183 0.10 4.77 -1.91
C SER A 183 0.89 3.46 -1.85
N ALA A 184 2.23 3.54 -1.99
CA ALA A 184 3.11 2.39 -1.87
C ALA A 184 4.45 2.74 -1.21
N SER A 185 5.14 1.74 -0.67
CA SER A 185 6.42 1.90 0.04
C SER A 185 7.41 0.80 -0.35
N GLY A 186 8.58 1.21 -0.85
CA GLY A 186 9.57 0.30 -1.43
C GLY A 186 10.03 -0.82 -0.49
N HIS A 187 10.17 -0.55 0.80
CA HIS A 187 10.67 -1.53 1.77
C HIS A 187 9.72 -2.70 2.02
N LYS A 188 8.47 -2.63 1.59
CA LYS A 188 7.49 -3.71 1.76
C LYS A 188 7.59 -4.80 0.69
N PHE A 189 8.26 -4.51 -0.42
CA PHE A 189 8.55 -5.47 -1.49
C PHE A 189 10.06 -5.57 -1.78
N ASN A 190 10.86 -5.62 -0.72
CA ASN A 190 12.32 -5.78 -0.74
C ASN A 190 13.09 -4.64 -1.43
N GLY A 191 12.47 -3.49 -1.65
CA GLY A 191 13.13 -2.27 -2.09
C GLY A 191 13.80 -1.52 -0.94
N PRO A 192 14.52 -0.41 -1.23
CA PRO A 192 15.17 0.40 -0.22
C PRO A 192 14.17 1.06 0.74
N LYS A 193 14.58 1.26 2.00
CA LYS A 193 13.86 2.11 2.97
C LYS A 193 13.98 3.58 2.57
N GLY A 194 13.04 4.41 2.97
CA GLY A 194 13.06 5.86 2.72
C GLY A 194 12.74 6.24 1.27
N VAL A 195 12.04 5.38 0.56
CA VAL A 195 11.49 5.64 -0.77
C VAL A 195 10.13 4.93 -0.93
N GLY A 196 9.22 5.60 -1.58
CA GLY A 196 7.91 5.10 -1.96
C GLY A 196 7.39 5.84 -3.19
N PHE A 197 6.16 5.60 -3.54
CA PHE A 197 5.51 6.36 -4.59
C PHE A 197 4.03 6.58 -4.28
N MET A 198 3.48 7.61 -4.88
CA MET A 198 2.05 7.82 -5.02
C MET A 198 1.70 7.73 -6.51
N TYR A 199 0.71 6.91 -6.86
CA TYR A 199 -0.01 7.01 -8.11
C TYR A 199 -1.11 8.05 -7.95
N MET A 200 -1.18 8.95 -8.90
CA MET A 200 -2.23 9.96 -8.99
C MET A 200 -2.71 10.02 -10.45
N LYS A 201 -3.93 9.59 -10.67
CA LYS A 201 -4.60 9.69 -11.97
C LYS A 201 -4.57 11.13 -12.47
N ASN A 202 -4.23 11.35 -13.73
CA ASN A 202 -4.07 12.71 -14.28
C ASN A 202 -5.31 13.61 -14.14
N THR A 203 -6.48 13.03 -13.94
CA THR A 203 -7.74 13.76 -13.71
C THR A 203 -7.94 14.23 -12.28
N ALA A 204 -7.20 13.68 -11.30
CA ALA A 204 -7.38 13.97 -9.88
C ALA A 204 -6.93 15.39 -9.45
N LYS A 205 -6.03 16.04 -10.21
CA LYS A 205 -5.61 17.44 -10.07
C LYS A 205 -5.41 17.93 -8.62
N LEU A 206 -4.74 17.14 -7.79
CA LEU A 206 -4.47 17.50 -6.39
C LEU A 206 -3.37 18.57 -6.27
N GLU A 207 -3.42 19.32 -5.17
CA GLU A 207 -2.40 20.33 -4.85
C GLU A 207 -1.03 19.68 -4.51
N PRO A 208 0.06 20.45 -4.69
CA PRO A 208 1.39 20.02 -4.24
C PRO A 208 1.41 19.77 -2.73
N PHE A 209 2.08 18.68 -2.30
CA PHE A 209 2.21 18.36 -0.87
C PHE A 209 3.43 19.03 -0.23
N ILE A 210 4.58 18.99 -0.91
CA ILE A 210 5.80 19.64 -0.45
C ILE A 210 6.13 20.77 -1.41
N HIS A 211 6.12 22.00 -0.89
CA HIS A 211 6.41 23.20 -1.66
C HIS A 211 7.92 23.44 -1.74
N GLY A 212 8.41 23.88 -2.92
CA GLY A 212 9.83 24.18 -3.15
C GLY A 212 10.20 24.16 -4.63
N GLY A 213 11.25 23.42 -4.99
CA GLY A 213 11.70 23.29 -6.37
C GLY A 213 10.74 22.51 -7.27
N ALA A 214 11.03 22.48 -8.56
CA ALA A 214 10.16 21.90 -9.59
C ALA A 214 10.27 20.37 -9.73
N GLN A 215 10.87 19.66 -8.75
CA GLN A 215 10.94 18.20 -8.77
C GLN A 215 9.52 17.60 -8.79
N GLU A 216 9.44 16.37 -9.29
CA GLU A 216 8.17 15.69 -9.47
C GLU A 216 7.08 16.59 -10.11
N ARG A 217 7.48 17.31 -11.16
CA ARG A 217 6.59 18.23 -11.92
C ARG A 217 5.97 19.33 -11.03
N ALA A 218 6.77 19.87 -10.11
CA ALA A 218 6.38 20.87 -9.10
C ALA A 218 5.26 20.41 -8.13
N ARG A 219 5.07 19.10 -8.01
CA ARG A 219 4.06 18.52 -7.11
C ARG A 219 4.67 18.05 -5.79
N ARG A 220 5.93 17.65 -5.80
CA ARG A 220 6.67 17.24 -4.60
C ARG A 220 8.12 17.70 -4.71
N ALA A 221 8.43 18.76 -4.02
CA ALA A 221 9.77 19.37 -4.02
C ALA A 221 10.79 18.50 -3.25
N GLY A 222 12.06 18.78 -3.48
CA GLY A 222 13.20 18.13 -2.87
C GLY A 222 13.99 17.29 -3.87
N THR A 223 15.31 17.34 -3.75
CA THR A 223 16.23 16.59 -4.64
C THR A 223 15.89 15.11 -4.61
N SER A 224 15.72 14.51 -5.79
CA SER A 224 15.30 13.12 -5.94
C SER A 224 16.31 12.16 -5.32
N ASN A 225 15.82 11.18 -4.54
CA ASN A 225 16.61 10.08 -4.01
C ASN A 225 16.89 9.06 -5.13
N VAL A 226 17.81 9.40 -6.06
CA VAL A 226 18.09 8.57 -7.24
C VAL A 226 18.39 7.11 -6.87
N PRO A 227 19.32 6.83 -5.92
CA PRO A 227 19.63 5.45 -5.56
C PRO A 227 18.41 4.69 -5.02
N GLY A 228 17.58 5.35 -4.18
CA GLY A 228 16.37 4.75 -3.64
C GLY A 228 15.33 4.45 -4.72
N ILE A 229 15.09 5.38 -5.63
CA ILE A 229 14.14 5.25 -6.74
C ILE A 229 14.55 4.10 -7.67
N VAL A 230 15.81 4.07 -8.10
CA VAL A 230 16.32 3.02 -8.99
C VAL A 230 16.27 1.65 -8.32
N GLY A 231 16.65 1.58 -7.03
CA GLY A 231 16.54 0.35 -6.24
C GLY A 231 15.09 -0.12 -6.11
N MET A 232 14.13 0.79 -5.91
CA MET A 232 12.71 0.47 -5.84
C MET A 232 12.17 -0.04 -7.20
N GLY A 233 12.49 0.62 -8.32
CA GLY A 233 12.11 0.16 -9.65
C GLY A 233 12.64 -1.24 -9.97
N GLN A 234 13.89 -1.53 -9.58
CA GLN A 234 14.47 -2.86 -9.74
C GLN A 234 13.78 -3.90 -8.85
N ALA A 235 13.41 -3.54 -7.61
CA ALA A 235 12.68 -4.44 -6.72
C ALA A 235 11.30 -4.82 -7.30
N VAL A 236 10.56 -3.85 -7.85
CA VAL A 236 9.29 -4.11 -8.57
C VAL A 236 9.50 -5.08 -9.72
N LYS A 237 10.49 -4.83 -10.57
CA LYS A 237 10.79 -5.68 -11.74
C LYS A 237 11.10 -7.13 -11.33
N LEU A 238 11.88 -7.32 -10.27
CA LEU A 238 12.24 -8.66 -9.79
C LEU A 238 11.05 -9.36 -9.15
N ALA A 239 10.32 -8.67 -8.27
CA ALA A 239 9.16 -9.24 -7.60
C ALA A 239 8.08 -9.72 -8.59
N LEU A 240 7.77 -8.91 -9.61
CA LEU A 240 6.81 -9.32 -10.64
C LEU A 240 7.31 -10.47 -11.50
N GLY A 241 8.61 -10.55 -11.77
CA GLY A 241 9.21 -11.64 -12.54
C GLY A 241 9.14 -13.01 -11.87
N THR A 242 8.90 -13.04 -10.55
CA THR A 242 8.83 -14.28 -9.75
C THR A 242 7.51 -14.42 -8.98
N LEU A 243 6.58 -13.48 -9.13
CA LEU A 243 5.37 -13.36 -8.32
C LEU A 243 4.60 -14.69 -8.19
N ASP A 244 4.29 -15.33 -9.31
CA ASP A 244 3.53 -16.59 -9.31
C ASP A 244 4.24 -17.70 -8.54
N LYS A 245 5.53 -17.93 -8.87
CA LYS A 245 6.33 -18.97 -8.25
C LYS A 245 6.50 -18.74 -6.75
N ASP A 246 6.83 -17.52 -6.38
CA ASP A 246 7.10 -17.16 -4.98
C ASP A 246 5.81 -17.22 -4.16
N THR A 247 4.69 -16.77 -4.72
CA THR A 247 3.38 -16.84 -4.08
C THR A 247 2.94 -18.29 -3.83
N HIS A 248 3.09 -19.20 -4.79
CA HIS A 248 2.81 -20.62 -4.57
C HIS A 248 3.64 -21.20 -3.42
N THR A 249 4.93 -20.89 -3.39
CA THR A 249 5.82 -21.34 -2.32
C THR A 249 5.39 -20.81 -0.97
N ILE A 250 5.09 -19.51 -0.89
CA ILE A 250 4.67 -18.82 0.33
C ILE A 250 3.35 -19.38 0.85
N ILE A 251 2.35 -19.58 -0.03
CA ILE A 251 1.06 -20.16 0.34
C ILE A 251 1.23 -21.56 0.93
N ASN A 252 2.03 -22.42 0.30
CA ASN A 252 2.26 -23.75 0.81
C ASN A 252 2.93 -23.75 2.20
N MET A 253 3.93 -22.88 2.40
CA MET A 253 4.59 -22.71 3.70
C MET A 253 3.62 -22.16 4.76
N ARG A 254 2.84 -21.14 4.40
CA ARG A 254 1.81 -20.56 5.28
C ARG A 254 0.80 -21.62 5.71
N ASN A 255 0.21 -22.34 4.76
CA ASN A 255 -0.81 -23.34 5.06
C ASN A 255 -0.24 -24.45 5.95
N TYR A 256 0.98 -24.92 5.68
CA TYR A 256 1.65 -25.90 6.52
C TYR A 256 1.82 -25.40 7.97
N ILE A 257 2.23 -24.14 8.17
CA ILE A 257 2.39 -23.55 9.51
C ILE A 257 1.04 -23.41 10.20
N VAL A 258 0.02 -22.93 9.50
CA VAL A 258 -1.33 -22.72 10.06
C VAL A 258 -1.94 -24.06 10.47
N ASP A 259 -1.90 -25.09 9.61
CA ASP A 259 -2.41 -26.43 9.92
C ASP A 259 -1.72 -27.02 11.15
N ARG A 260 -0.40 -26.87 11.25
CA ARG A 260 0.38 -27.37 12.38
C ARG A 260 0.04 -26.64 13.68
N ILE A 261 -0.02 -25.31 13.66
CA ILE A 261 -0.34 -24.50 14.85
C ILE A 261 -1.75 -24.81 15.35
N LEU A 262 -2.75 -24.78 14.47
CA LEU A 262 -4.13 -25.06 14.85
C LEU A 262 -4.36 -26.52 15.27
N GLY A 263 -3.62 -27.46 14.70
CA GLY A 263 -3.74 -28.89 15.03
C GLY A 263 -2.98 -29.32 16.29
N GLU A 264 -1.91 -28.64 16.67
CA GLU A 264 -1.00 -29.06 17.73
C GLU A 264 -1.07 -28.20 18.98
N ILE A 265 -1.52 -26.93 18.87
CA ILE A 265 -1.57 -26.00 20.00
C ILE A 265 -3.04 -25.72 20.35
N PRO A 266 -3.47 -26.04 21.60
CA PRO A 266 -4.84 -25.76 22.02
C PRO A 266 -5.07 -24.25 22.24
N ASP A 267 -6.33 -23.83 22.20
CA ASP A 267 -6.76 -22.47 22.51
C ASP A 267 -6.08 -21.38 21.65
N VAL A 268 -5.91 -21.69 20.35
CA VAL A 268 -5.40 -20.75 19.34
C VAL A 268 -6.49 -20.45 18.32
N THR A 269 -6.65 -19.18 17.94
CA THR A 269 -7.45 -18.77 16.78
C THR A 269 -6.55 -18.25 15.67
N PHE A 270 -7.03 -18.38 14.45
CA PHE A 270 -6.41 -17.80 13.26
C PHE A 270 -7.33 -16.70 12.75
N ASP A 271 -6.83 -15.47 12.71
CA ASP A 271 -7.64 -14.30 12.43
C ASP A 271 -7.58 -13.87 10.97
N GLY A 272 -8.63 -13.16 10.52
CA GLY A 272 -8.84 -12.75 9.13
C GLY A 272 -9.48 -13.84 8.26
N PRO A 273 -9.60 -13.63 6.93
CA PRO A 273 -10.30 -14.52 6.03
C PRO A 273 -9.72 -15.94 5.99
N CYS A 274 -10.59 -16.92 5.72
CA CYS A 274 -10.17 -18.31 5.51
C CYS A 274 -9.08 -18.41 4.43
N ILE A 275 -8.22 -19.39 4.60
CA ILE A 275 -7.17 -19.71 3.63
C ILE A 275 -7.78 -20.54 2.50
N ASP A 276 -7.94 -19.91 1.34
CA ASP A 276 -8.29 -20.60 0.11
C ASP A 276 -7.08 -20.61 -0.84
N ALA A 277 -6.32 -21.70 -0.80
CA ALA A 277 -5.11 -21.84 -1.62
C ALA A 277 -5.44 -21.87 -3.13
N ASP A 278 -6.61 -22.41 -3.50
CA ASP A 278 -6.99 -22.56 -4.91
C ASP A 278 -7.46 -21.23 -5.52
N ALA A 279 -8.02 -20.30 -4.71
CA ALA A 279 -8.50 -19.01 -5.19
C ALA A 279 -7.38 -18.14 -5.78
N TYR A 280 -6.19 -18.11 -5.14
CA TYR A 280 -5.06 -17.35 -5.69
C TYR A 280 -4.53 -17.97 -6.98
N VAL A 281 -4.32 -19.29 -6.99
CA VAL A 281 -3.85 -20.02 -8.17
C VAL A 281 -4.78 -19.83 -9.35
N ASN A 282 -6.08 -19.92 -9.11
CA ASN A 282 -7.09 -19.71 -10.13
C ASN A 282 -7.14 -18.24 -10.59
N ALA A 283 -7.06 -17.26 -9.69
CA ALA A 283 -7.10 -15.85 -10.04
C ALA A 283 -5.91 -15.45 -10.94
N VAL A 284 -4.71 -15.89 -10.61
CA VAL A 284 -3.50 -15.56 -11.39
C VAL A 284 -3.46 -16.33 -12.71
N SER A 285 -3.80 -17.63 -12.71
CA SER A 285 -3.71 -18.49 -13.90
C SER A 285 -4.79 -18.22 -14.96
N VAL A 286 -5.96 -17.70 -14.57
CA VAL A 286 -7.09 -17.37 -15.48
C VAL A 286 -7.23 -15.85 -15.71
N GLY A 287 -6.35 -15.03 -15.16
CA GLY A 287 -6.43 -13.56 -15.30
C GLY A 287 -7.69 -12.99 -14.68
N LEU A 288 -8.22 -13.61 -13.63
CA LEU A 288 -9.37 -13.07 -12.89
C LEU A 288 -8.98 -11.77 -12.20
N PRO A 289 -9.88 -10.81 -12.11
CA PRO A 289 -9.62 -9.58 -11.40
C PRO A 289 -9.31 -9.88 -9.92
N MET A 290 -8.42 -9.09 -9.34
CA MET A 290 -7.98 -9.14 -7.95
C MET A 290 -9.09 -9.18 -6.91
N CYS A 291 -10.25 -8.65 -7.26
CA CYS A 291 -11.47 -8.62 -6.45
C CYS A 291 -11.94 -10.00 -5.95
N SER A 292 -11.39 -11.08 -6.48
CA SER A 292 -11.67 -12.45 -6.02
C SER A 292 -10.76 -12.93 -4.89
N LEU A 293 -9.64 -12.24 -4.63
CA LEU A 293 -8.73 -12.61 -3.55
C LEU A 293 -9.18 -12.00 -2.22
N LYS A 294 -9.22 -12.80 -1.19
CA LYS A 294 -9.68 -12.37 0.14
C LYS A 294 -8.55 -12.16 1.14
N ARG A 295 -7.38 -12.79 0.92
CA ARG A 295 -6.26 -12.76 1.87
C ARG A 295 -4.91 -12.62 1.18
N LEU A 296 -4.01 -11.85 1.78
CA LEU A 296 -2.60 -11.78 1.38
C LEU A 296 -1.93 -13.16 1.50
N PRO A 297 -1.14 -13.58 0.51
CA PRO A 297 -0.50 -14.89 0.50
C PRO A 297 0.41 -15.14 1.70
N SER A 298 1.14 -14.15 2.16
CA SER A 298 2.20 -14.27 3.17
C SER A 298 1.74 -13.99 4.59
N ASN A 299 0.54 -13.46 4.79
CA ASN A 299 0.10 -13.05 6.13
C ASN A 299 -0.43 -14.22 6.95
N MET A 300 0.00 -14.30 8.22
CA MET A 300 -0.52 -15.19 9.25
C MET A 300 -0.68 -14.41 10.55
N HIS A 301 -1.89 -14.38 11.09
CA HIS A 301 -2.19 -13.79 12.39
C HIS A 301 -2.85 -14.81 13.30
N PHE A 302 -2.29 -14.98 14.50
CA PHE A 302 -2.80 -15.93 15.50
C PHE A 302 -3.05 -15.21 16.81
N CYS A 303 -4.15 -15.57 17.46
CA CYS A 303 -4.39 -15.19 18.85
C CYS A 303 -4.24 -16.41 19.73
N PHE A 304 -3.29 -16.37 20.67
CA PHE A 304 -3.04 -17.42 21.67
C PHE A 304 -3.69 -17.02 23.00
N LYS A 305 -4.68 -17.78 23.42
CA LYS A 305 -5.41 -17.50 24.66
C LYS A 305 -4.49 -17.58 25.87
N ASP A 306 -4.63 -16.63 26.79
CA ASP A 306 -3.91 -16.57 28.06
C ASP A 306 -2.37 -16.49 27.91
N VAL A 307 -1.85 -16.07 26.77
CA VAL A 307 -0.42 -15.88 26.51
C VAL A 307 -0.11 -14.39 26.37
N SER A 308 0.91 -13.91 27.07
CA SER A 308 1.42 -12.55 26.86
C SER A 308 2.15 -12.46 25.51
N GLY A 309 1.66 -11.61 24.61
CA GLY A 309 2.27 -11.39 23.29
C GLY A 309 3.74 -11.00 23.38
N ASP A 310 4.10 -10.06 24.27
CA ASP A 310 5.49 -9.62 24.44
C ASP A 310 6.41 -10.76 24.89
N SER A 311 5.95 -11.56 25.84
CA SER A 311 6.72 -12.72 26.32
C SER A 311 6.90 -13.77 25.22
N LEU A 312 5.85 -14.03 24.43
CA LEU A 312 5.90 -14.95 23.31
C LEU A 312 6.89 -14.47 22.24
N LEU A 313 6.87 -13.18 21.89
CA LEU A 313 7.80 -12.60 20.92
C LEU A 313 9.26 -12.73 21.36
N ILE A 314 9.56 -12.45 22.63
CA ILE A 314 10.92 -12.62 23.18
C ILE A 314 11.36 -14.09 23.07
N MET A 315 10.49 -15.04 23.42
CA MET A 315 10.81 -16.47 23.34
C MET A 315 11.01 -16.94 21.89
N LEU A 316 10.22 -16.43 20.94
CA LEU A 316 10.37 -16.72 19.51
C LEU A 316 11.71 -16.19 19.00
N ASP A 317 12.06 -14.95 19.33
CA ASP A 317 13.34 -14.33 18.94
C ASP A 317 14.55 -15.10 19.49
N MET A 318 14.51 -15.55 20.75
CA MET A 318 15.54 -16.41 21.33
C MET A 318 15.71 -17.75 20.59
N ASN A 319 14.70 -18.20 19.84
CA ASN A 319 14.74 -19.39 19.01
C ASN A 319 14.95 -19.06 17.50
N GLY A 320 15.31 -17.81 17.17
CA GLY A 320 15.59 -17.38 15.80
C GLY A 320 14.35 -17.16 14.93
N ILE A 321 13.17 -16.99 15.54
CA ILE A 321 11.91 -16.74 14.86
C ILE A 321 11.51 -15.28 15.07
N CYS A 322 11.49 -14.50 13.96
CA CYS A 322 11.05 -13.11 13.99
C CYS A 322 9.53 -13.03 13.81
N ALA A 323 8.85 -12.47 14.77
CA ALA A 323 7.40 -12.21 14.73
C ALA A 323 7.10 -10.83 15.35
N SER A 324 5.87 -10.35 15.23
CA SER A 324 5.41 -9.10 15.88
C SER A 324 4.02 -9.27 16.47
N SER A 325 3.72 -8.54 17.54
CA SER A 325 2.35 -8.42 18.07
C SER A 325 1.63 -7.30 17.31
N GLY A 326 0.78 -7.65 16.38
CA GLY A 326 0.22 -6.71 15.41
C GLY A 326 1.24 -6.34 14.34
N SER A 327 1.02 -5.26 13.62
CA SER A 327 1.98 -4.79 12.62
C SER A 327 3.31 -4.36 13.28
N ALA A 328 4.43 -4.77 12.71
CA ALA A 328 5.77 -4.35 13.16
C ALA A 328 5.97 -2.81 13.21
N CYS A 329 5.09 -2.06 12.58
CA CYS A 329 5.09 -0.60 12.58
C CYS A 329 4.08 0.03 13.56
N ALA A 330 3.23 -0.76 14.21
CA ALA A 330 2.18 -0.29 15.10
C ALA A 330 2.40 -0.86 16.51
N LEU A 331 2.90 -0.06 17.43
CA LEU A 331 2.94 -0.35 18.87
C LEU A 331 1.57 -0.04 19.51
N SER A 332 0.47 -0.44 18.93
CA SER A 332 -0.84 -0.28 19.55
C SER A 332 -1.61 -1.59 19.56
N LEU A 333 -1.97 -2.03 20.75
CA LEU A 333 -2.94 -3.08 21.00
C LEU A 333 -4.29 -2.63 20.43
N ILE A 334 -4.66 -3.14 19.26
CA ILE A 334 -6.06 -3.09 18.83
C ILE A 334 -6.71 -4.32 19.43
N HIS A 335 -7.40 -4.14 20.55
CA HIS A 335 -8.40 -5.08 20.99
C HIS A 335 -9.66 -4.85 20.13
N ILE A 336 -9.82 -5.69 19.15
CA ILE A 336 -11.11 -5.84 18.47
C ILE A 336 -12.00 -6.75 19.32
#